data_b7dedda5648177285eb3656556f8da98
#
_entry.id   b7dedda5648177285eb3656556f8da98
#
_cell.length_a   1.000
_cell.length_b   1.000
_cell.length_c   1.000
_cell.angle_alpha   90.00
_cell.angle_beta   90.00
_cell.angle_gamma   90.00
#
_symmetry.space_group_name_H-M   'P 1'
#
loop_
_entity.id
_entity.type
_entity.pdbx_description
1 polymer ?
#
loop_
_entity_poly.entity_id
_entity_poly.type
_entity_poly.pdbx_seq_one_letter_code
_entity_poly.pdbx_strand_id
1 'polypeptide(L)'
;MDRLLQLLSTNSGFTTAEIATMLGEPEDYIKAQIKEYETQGIIKGYQAVVNWENTKENYVEALIELKVTPKKDAGFDEMAKMCMAFDEVDSVYLMAGAYDFALIVKGESMQDIAMFVSKKLSTIDGVLSTGTHFIMRRYKDSGMNLIDFEGSDERSLIL
;
A
#
# COMPACT_ATOMS: atom_id res chain seq x y z
N MET A 1 -12.52 12.37 13.36
CA MET A 1 -11.51 11.36 13.02
C MET A 1 -10.69 11.06 14.28
N ASP A 2 -10.42 9.81 14.57
CA ASP A 2 -9.68 9.40 15.77
C ASP A 2 -8.23 9.88 15.71
N ARG A 3 -7.79 10.64 16.74
CA ARG A 3 -6.46 11.27 16.76
C ARG A 3 -5.34 10.24 16.92
N LEU A 4 -5.58 9.13 17.65
CA LEU A 4 -4.62 8.06 17.83
C LEU A 4 -4.38 7.33 16.51
N LEU A 5 -5.45 6.97 15.79
CA LEU A 5 -5.34 6.33 14.48
C LEU A 5 -4.68 7.26 13.45
N GLN A 6 -4.96 8.56 13.50
CA GLN A 6 -4.26 9.53 12.64
C GLN A 6 -2.75 9.55 12.89
N LEU A 7 -2.31 9.62 14.16
CA LEU A 7 -0.89 9.60 14.49
C LEU A 7 -0.23 8.31 14.00
N LEU A 8 -0.82 7.16 14.30
CA LEU A 8 -0.30 5.86 13.89
C LEU A 8 -0.26 5.68 12.37
N SER A 9 -1.25 6.21 11.64
CA SER A 9 -1.27 6.16 10.18
C SER A 9 -0.22 7.06 9.53
N THR A 10 0.22 8.11 10.23
CA THR A 10 1.26 9.02 9.75
C THR A 10 2.66 8.52 10.09
N ASN A 11 2.85 8.01 11.29
CA ASN A 11 4.12 7.45 11.75
C ASN A 11 3.87 6.38 12.83
N SER A 12 3.98 5.13 12.44
CA SER A 12 3.84 3.99 13.36
C SER A 12 5.07 3.74 14.23
N GLY A 13 6.16 4.50 14.04
CA GLY A 13 7.40 4.37 14.82
C GLY A 13 7.38 5.10 16.17
N PHE A 14 6.35 5.88 16.49
CA PHE A 14 6.22 6.50 17.79
C PHE A 14 6.03 5.46 18.91
N THR A 15 6.71 5.66 20.01
CA THR A 15 6.49 4.90 21.24
C THR A 15 5.15 5.28 21.86
N THR A 16 4.57 4.37 22.65
CA THR A 16 3.33 4.66 23.39
C THR A 16 3.46 5.84 24.33
N ALA A 17 4.64 6.06 24.91
CA ALA A 17 4.94 7.21 25.77
C ALA A 17 4.94 8.55 25.00
N GLU A 18 5.50 8.57 23.78
CA GLU A 18 5.46 9.74 22.90
C GLU A 18 4.04 10.06 22.47
N ILE A 19 3.26 9.06 22.06
CA ILE A 19 1.85 9.21 21.70
C ILE A 19 1.04 9.75 22.89
N ALA A 20 1.25 9.19 24.08
CA ALA A 20 0.59 9.63 25.30
C ALA A 20 0.83 11.12 25.57
N THR A 21 2.08 11.56 25.42
CA THR A 21 2.46 12.96 25.55
C THR A 21 1.79 13.85 24.49
N MET A 22 1.78 13.41 23.21
CA MET A 22 1.17 14.17 22.11
C MET A 22 -0.34 14.31 22.24
N LEU A 23 -1.01 13.32 22.81
CA LEU A 23 -2.46 13.29 22.96
C LEU A 23 -2.94 13.84 24.31
N GLY A 24 -2.05 13.97 25.30
CA GLY A 24 -2.37 14.36 26.66
C GLY A 24 -3.13 13.29 27.43
N GLU A 25 -2.87 12.01 27.12
CA GLU A 25 -3.54 10.84 27.70
C GLU A 25 -2.54 9.98 28.48
N PRO A 26 -3.00 9.19 29.45
CA PRO A 26 -2.14 8.21 30.14
C PRO A 26 -1.59 7.15 29.16
N GLU A 27 -0.32 6.75 29.34
CA GLU A 27 0.30 5.75 28.48
C GLU A 27 -0.44 4.40 28.50
N ASP A 28 -0.92 3.98 29.67
CA ASP A 28 -1.68 2.72 29.80
C ASP A 28 -3.00 2.76 29.03
N TYR A 29 -3.64 3.94 28.96
CA TYR A 29 -4.81 4.14 28.12
C TYR A 29 -4.46 3.97 26.63
N ILE A 30 -3.36 4.58 26.17
CA ILE A 30 -2.89 4.45 24.78
C ILE A 30 -2.61 2.99 24.43
N LYS A 31 -1.89 2.26 25.30
CA LYS A 31 -1.61 0.82 25.12
C LYS A 31 -2.89 -0.01 25.01
N ALA A 32 -3.88 0.27 25.87
CA ALA A 32 -5.16 -0.44 25.84
C ALA A 32 -5.94 -0.17 24.55
N GLN A 33 -5.98 1.09 24.07
CA GLN A 33 -6.66 1.47 22.85
C GLN A 33 -6.01 0.86 21.60
N ILE A 34 -4.68 0.86 21.53
CA ILE A 34 -3.96 0.21 20.41
C ILE A 34 -4.30 -1.27 20.37
N LYS A 35 -4.22 -1.97 21.51
CA LYS A 35 -4.57 -3.39 21.60
C LYS A 35 -6.02 -3.68 21.22
N GLU A 36 -6.93 -2.81 21.59
CA GLU A 36 -8.34 -2.93 21.19
C GLU A 36 -8.49 -2.81 19.67
N TYR A 37 -7.86 -1.82 19.02
CA TYR A 37 -7.88 -1.64 17.57
C TYR A 37 -7.27 -2.82 16.82
N GLU A 38 -6.18 -3.40 17.32
CA GLU A 38 -5.59 -4.63 16.78
C GLU A 38 -6.57 -5.80 16.90
N THR A 39 -7.21 -5.98 18.06
CA THR A 39 -8.15 -7.06 18.33
C THR A 39 -9.40 -6.95 17.46
N GLN A 40 -9.91 -5.74 17.26
CA GLN A 40 -11.05 -5.45 16.38
C GLN A 40 -10.66 -5.49 14.88
N GLY A 41 -9.37 -5.61 14.57
CA GLY A 41 -8.86 -5.61 13.21
C GLY A 41 -8.97 -4.25 12.50
N ILE A 42 -9.10 -3.16 13.24
CA ILE A 42 -9.00 -1.79 12.74
C ILE A 42 -7.55 -1.53 12.32
N ILE A 43 -6.60 -1.89 13.18
CA ILE A 43 -5.17 -1.95 12.84
C ILE A 43 -4.87 -3.37 12.37
N LYS A 44 -4.43 -3.51 11.12
CA LYS A 44 -4.07 -4.80 10.50
C LYS A 44 -2.58 -5.11 10.58
N GLY A 45 -1.75 -4.10 10.76
CA GLY A 45 -0.30 -4.23 10.82
C GLY A 45 0.39 -2.88 10.81
N TYR A 46 1.71 -2.92 10.85
CA TYR A 46 2.60 -1.77 10.82
C TYR A 46 3.65 -2.00 9.74
N GLN A 47 3.91 -0.97 8.96
CA GLN A 47 4.85 -1.04 7.84
C GLN A 47 5.83 0.12 7.89
N ALA A 48 7.10 -0.15 7.54
CA ALA A 48 8.08 0.90 7.28
C ALA A 48 7.98 1.38 5.84
N VAL A 49 8.03 2.69 5.63
CA VAL A 49 8.24 3.27 4.30
C VAL A 49 9.73 3.21 3.98
N VAL A 50 10.10 2.45 2.95
CA VAL A 50 11.49 2.19 2.59
C VAL A 50 11.83 2.85 1.27
N ASN A 51 12.91 3.64 1.25
CA ASN A 51 13.49 4.13 0.00
C ASN A 51 14.41 3.05 -0.60
N TRP A 52 13.83 2.22 -1.47
CA TRP A 52 14.55 1.10 -2.10
C TRP A 52 15.68 1.56 -3.03
N GLU A 53 15.62 2.80 -3.58
CA GLU A 53 16.70 3.36 -4.41
C GLU A 53 18.00 3.54 -3.61
N ASN A 54 17.94 3.67 -2.29
CA ASN A 54 19.09 3.78 -1.40
C ASN A 54 19.62 2.43 -0.90
N THR A 55 19.05 1.33 -1.39
CA THR A 55 19.47 -0.03 -1.05
C THR A 55 20.25 -0.68 -2.21
N LYS A 56 20.79 -1.88 -1.97
CA LYS A 56 21.41 -2.70 -3.04
C LYS A 56 20.43 -3.73 -3.61
N GLU A 57 19.19 -3.73 -3.13
CA GLU A 57 18.17 -4.66 -3.56
C GLU A 57 17.63 -4.29 -4.94
N ASN A 58 17.41 -5.29 -5.77
CA ASN A 58 16.66 -5.12 -7.01
C ASN A 58 15.17 -5.09 -6.67
N TYR A 59 14.58 -3.93 -6.83
CA TYR A 59 13.16 -3.73 -6.50
C TYR A 59 12.48 -2.95 -7.62
N VAL A 60 11.53 -3.60 -8.25
CA VAL A 60 10.70 -3.01 -9.31
C VAL A 60 9.25 -3.14 -8.91
N GLU A 61 8.50 -2.10 -9.12
CA GLU A 61 7.05 -2.09 -8.95
C GLU A 61 6.33 -1.71 -10.23
N ALA A 62 5.12 -2.22 -10.35
CA ALA A 62 4.19 -1.81 -11.40
C ALA A 62 2.76 -1.70 -10.85
N LEU A 63 2.02 -0.74 -11.40
CA LEU A 63 0.57 -0.71 -11.29
C LEU A 63 -0.01 -1.51 -12.45
N ILE A 64 -0.80 -2.53 -12.11
CA ILE A 64 -1.49 -3.36 -13.10
C ILE A 64 -2.97 -3.02 -13.08
N GLU A 65 -3.48 -2.56 -14.21
CA GLU A 65 -4.91 -2.40 -14.43
C GLU A 65 -5.51 -3.72 -14.90
N LEU A 66 -6.62 -4.15 -14.28
CA LEU A 66 -7.40 -5.30 -14.73
C LEU A 66 -8.80 -4.87 -15.12
N LYS A 67 -9.24 -5.33 -16.30
CA LYS A 67 -10.65 -5.42 -16.66
C LYS A 67 -11.11 -6.86 -16.49
N VAL A 68 -12.24 -7.04 -15.80
CA VAL A 68 -12.77 -8.37 -15.48
C VAL A 68 -14.27 -8.46 -15.76
N THR A 69 -14.75 -9.68 -15.96
CA THR A 69 -16.19 -9.95 -15.96
C THR A 69 -16.61 -10.39 -14.56
N PRO A 70 -17.47 -9.62 -13.87
CA PRO A 70 -17.96 -10.03 -12.55
C PRO A 70 -18.84 -11.30 -12.67
N LYS A 71 -18.68 -12.23 -11.74
CA LYS A 71 -19.56 -13.40 -11.66
C LYS A 71 -20.91 -13.02 -11.04
N LYS A 72 -22.00 -13.61 -11.54
CA LYS A 72 -23.36 -13.28 -11.12
C LYS A 72 -23.61 -13.38 -9.61
N ASP A 73 -22.99 -14.36 -8.95
CA ASP A 73 -23.28 -14.68 -7.55
C ASP A 73 -22.20 -14.19 -6.55
N ALA A 74 -20.98 -13.88 -7.03
CA ALA A 74 -19.84 -13.51 -6.19
C ALA A 74 -19.30 -12.10 -6.48
N GLY A 75 -19.81 -11.42 -7.51
CA GLY A 75 -19.36 -10.09 -7.91
C GLY A 75 -17.85 -10.05 -8.19
N PHE A 76 -17.17 -9.09 -7.57
CA PHE A 76 -15.72 -8.89 -7.71
C PHE A 76 -14.88 -9.58 -6.61
N ASP A 77 -15.50 -10.04 -5.52
CA ASP A 77 -14.79 -10.54 -4.33
C ASP A 77 -13.96 -11.80 -4.63
N GLU A 78 -14.47 -12.68 -5.50
CA GLU A 78 -13.74 -13.88 -5.87
C GLU A 78 -12.47 -13.55 -6.67
N MET A 79 -12.56 -12.59 -7.59
CA MET A 79 -11.40 -12.11 -8.32
C MET A 79 -10.38 -11.44 -7.38
N ALA A 80 -10.85 -10.62 -6.44
CA ALA A 80 -10.00 -10.01 -5.44
C ALA A 80 -9.24 -11.06 -4.62
N LYS A 81 -9.93 -12.12 -4.16
CA LYS A 81 -9.29 -13.23 -3.43
C LYS A 81 -8.23 -13.95 -4.25
N MET A 82 -8.49 -14.19 -5.53
CA MET A 82 -7.48 -14.79 -6.42
C MET A 82 -6.25 -13.90 -6.58
N CYS A 83 -6.45 -12.60 -6.79
CA CYS A 83 -5.34 -11.65 -6.90
C CYS A 83 -4.53 -11.54 -5.60
N MET A 84 -5.21 -11.51 -4.44
CA MET A 84 -4.58 -11.44 -3.11
C MET A 84 -3.75 -12.67 -2.75
N ALA A 85 -3.96 -13.81 -3.42
CA ALA A 85 -3.24 -15.05 -3.15
C ALA A 85 -1.84 -15.11 -3.78
N PHE A 86 -1.48 -14.18 -4.65
CA PHE A 86 -0.16 -14.13 -5.27
C PHE A 86 0.83 -13.36 -4.40
N ASP A 87 2.01 -13.93 -4.16
CA ASP A 87 3.09 -13.30 -3.39
C ASP A 87 3.65 -12.04 -4.07
N GLU A 88 3.56 -11.99 -5.41
CA GLU A 88 3.99 -10.83 -6.20
C GLU A 88 3.06 -9.62 -6.02
N VAL A 89 1.83 -9.83 -5.55
CA VAL A 89 0.83 -8.77 -5.37
C VAL A 89 0.94 -8.17 -3.98
N ASP A 90 1.30 -6.89 -3.94
CA ASP A 90 1.42 -6.12 -2.70
C ASP A 90 0.07 -5.51 -2.28
N SER A 91 -0.67 -4.97 -3.22
CA SER A 91 -1.94 -4.29 -2.96
C SER A 91 -2.99 -4.59 -4.03
N VAL A 92 -4.26 -4.67 -3.61
CA VAL A 92 -5.41 -4.90 -4.48
C VAL A 92 -6.49 -3.88 -4.18
N TYR A 93 -6.92 -3.15 -5.20
CA TYR A 93 -7.98 -2.13 -5.10
C TYR A 93 -9.08 -2.40 -6.11
N LEU A 94 -10.35 -2.36 -5.67
CA LEU A 94 -11.49 -2.28 -6.56
C LEU A 94 -11.69 -0.82 -6.97
N MET A 95 -11.79 -0.57 -8.27
CA MET A 95 -11.80 0.76 -8.83
C MET A 95 -13.16 1.11 -9.43
N ALA A 96 -13.55 2.37 -9.33
CA ALA A 96 -14.65 2.94 -10.09
C ALA A 96 -14.06 3.81 -11.21
N GLY A 97 -13.98 3.28 -12.44
CA GLY A 97 -13.35 3.98 -13.55
C GLY A 97 -13.26 3.13 -14.83
N ALA A 98 -12.21 3.36 -15.59
CA ALA A 98 -12.00 2.70 -16.89
C ALA A 98 -11.64 1.21 -16.77
N TYR A 99 -11.19 0.76 -15.62
CA TYR A 99 -10.85 -0.62 -15.29
C TYR A 99 -11.39 -0.99 -13.90
N ASP A 100 -11.46 -2.27 -13.59
CA ASP A 100 -12.15 -2.77 -12.40
C ASP A 100 -11.23 -2.94 -11.20
N PHE A 101 -9.97 -3.36 -11.42
CA PHE A 101 -8.97 -3.50 -10.37
C PHE A 101 -7.66 -2.79 -10.70
N ALA A 102 -7.05 -2.19 -9.67
CA ALA A 102 -5.65 -1.78 -9.66
C ALA A 102 -4.88 -2.68 -8.70
N LEU A 103 -3.82 -3.30 -9.19
CA LEU A 103 -2.88 -4.07 -8.38
C LEU A 103 -1.54 -3.35 -8.32
N ILE A 104 -0.93 -3.31 -7.14
CA ILE A 104 0.49 -3.00 -7.03
C ILE A 104 1.23 -4.33 -6.96
N VAL A 105 2.12 -4.54 -7.91
CA VAL A 105 2.90 -5.77 -8.08
C VAL A 105 4.37 -5.44 -7.95
N LYS A 106 5.12 -6.29 -7.25
CA LYS A 106 6.55 -6.15 -7.02
C LYS A 106 7.34 -7.33 -7.60
N GLY A 107 8.58 -7.08 -7.96
CA GLY A 107 9.50 -8.07 -8.50
C GLY A 107 10.94 -7.59 -8.49
N GLU A 108 11.86 -8.45 -8.85
CA GLU A 108 13.29 -8.12 -8.95
C GLU A 108 13.65 -7.45 -10.29
N SER A 109 12.82 -7.64 -11.31
CA SER A 109 12.98 -7.04 -12.63
C SER A 109 11.65 -6.75 -13.32
N MET A 110 11.68 -5.87 -14.32
CA MET A 110 10.51 -5.63 -15.20
C MET A 110 10.09 -6.89 -15.92
N GLN A 111 11.04 -7.77 -16.26
CA GLN A 111 10.77 -9.03 -16.94
C GLN A 111 10.00 -9.99 -16.04
N ASP A 112 10.34 -10.07 -14.75
CA ASP A 112 9.62 -10.92 -13.77
C ASP A 112 8.16 -10.49 -13.64
N ILE A 113 7.92 -9.18 -13.52
CA ILE A 113 6.56 -8.63 -13.48
C ILE A 113 5.81 -8.91 -14.78
N ALA A 114 6.45 -8.70 -15.94
CA ALA A 114 5.81 -8.98 -17.23
C ALA A 114 5.46 -10.48 -17.39
N MET A 115 6.34 -11.37 -16.94
CA MET A 115 6.08 -12.81 -16.92
C MET A 115 4.95 -13.19 -15.94
N PHE A 116 4.93 -12.59 -14.77
CA PHE A 116 3.84 -12.77 -13.80
C PHE A 116 2.49 -12.38 -14.42
N VAL A 117 2.41 -11.20 -15.03
CA VAL A 117 1.18 -10.74 -15.69
C VAL A 117 0.76 -11.68 -16.80
N SER A 118 1.66 -12.04 -17.70
CA SER A 118 1.34 -12.87 -18.87
C SER A 118 1.01 -14.33 -18.53
N LYS A 119 1.69 -14.91 -17.53
CA LYS A 119 1.55 -16.34 -17.19
C LYS A 119 0.54 -16.62 -16.07
N LYS A 120 0.33 -15.65 -15.18
CA LYS A 120 -0.55 -15.83 -14.02
C LYS A 120 -1.80 -14.94 -14.11
N LEU A 121 -1.66 -13.61 -14.10
CA LEU A 121 -2.82 -12.71 -14.05
C LEU A 121 -3.72 -12.82 -15.28
N SER A 122 -3.15 -12.75 -16.48
CA SER A 122 -3.91 -12.78 -17.73
C SER A 122 -4.61 -14.13 -17.99
N THR A 123 -4.20 -15.19 -17.29
CA THR A 123 -4.78 -16.54 -17.44
C THR A 123 -5.90 -16.83 -16.45
N ILE A 124 -6.17 -15.92 -15.52
CA ILE A 124 -7.29 -16.07 -14.59
C ILE A 124 -8.61 -15.96 -15.35
N ASP A 125 -9.49 -16.94 -15.13
CA ASP A 125 -10.83 -16.93 -15.73
C ASP A 125 -11.60 -15.66 -15.32
N GLY A 126 -12.15 -14.97 -16.30
CA GLY A 126 -12.84 -13.69 -16.11
C GLY A 126 -11.99 -12.45 -16.31
N VAL A 127 -10.67 -12.58 -16.44
CA VAL A 127 -9.81 -11.44 -16.81
C VAL A 127 -9.96 -11.16 -18.32
N LEU A 128 -10.41 -9.96 -18.68
CA LEU A 128 -10.63 -9.54 -20.06
C LEU A 128 -9.39 -8.88 -20.65
N SER A 129 -8.71 -8.04 -19.86
CA SER A 129 -7.51 -7.33 -20.29
C SER A 129 -6.68 -6.90 -19.09
N THR A 130 -5.38 -6.71 -19.34
CA THR A 130 -4.40 -6.18 -18.37
C THR A 130 -3.64 -5.02 -18.99
N GLY A 131 -3.33 -4.00 -18.17
CA GLY A 131 -2.44 -2.90 -18.53
C GLY A 131 -1.34 -2.78 -17.48
N THR A 132 -0.07 -2.82 -17.89
CA THR A 132 1.08 -2.74 -16.98
C THR A 132 1.75 -1.38 -17.07
N HIS A 133 1.84 -0.69 -15.93
CA HIS A 133 2.51 0.60 -15.79
C HIS A 133 3.65 0.47 -14.79
N PHE A 134 4.87 0.45 -15.27
CA PHE A 134 6.04 0.38 -14.39
C PHE A 134 6.26 1.69 -13.66
N ILE A 135 6.45 1.62 -12.35
CA ILE A 135 6.79 2.77 -11.52
C ILE A 135 8.30 3.02 -11.70
N MET A 136 8.63 4.09 -12.41
CA MET A 136 10.02 4.43 -12.71
C MET A 136 10.74 5.03 -11.50
N ARG A 137 10.01 5.78 -10.66
CA ARG A 137 10.54 6.41 -9.46
C ARG A 137 9.43 6.80 -8.50
N ARG A 138 9.66 6.58 -7.20
CA ARG A 138 8.79 7.09 -6.14
C ARG A 138 9.38 8.39 -5.57
N TYR A 139 8.64 9.47 -5.67
CA TYR A 139 8.99 10.75 -5.05
C TYR A 139 8.45 10.89 -3.64
N LYS A 140 7.25 10.37 -3.41
CA LYS A 140 6.55 10.40 -2.13
C LYS A 140 5.73 9.12 -1.97
N ASP A 141 5.75 8.54 -0.78
CA ASP A 141 4.95 7.37 -0.44
C ASP A 141 4.42 7.49 0.97
N SER A 142 3.13 7.13 1.15
CA SER A 142 2.46 7.12 2.46
C SER A 142 2.67 8.42 3.26
N GLY A 143 2.71 9.56 2.57
CA GLY A 143 2.93 10.89 3.17
C GLY A 143 4.38 11.28 3.38
N MET A 144 5.35 10.37 3.20
CA MET A 144 6.78 10.62 3.39
C MET A 144 7.48 10.93 2.07
N ASN A 145 8.29 11.99 2.03
CA ASN A 145 9.16 12.30 0.89
C ASN A 145 10.30 11.28 0.85
N LEU A 146 10.52 10.67 -0.31
CA LEU A 146 11.60 9.71 -0.52
C LEU A 146 12.84 10.36 -1.15
N ILE A 147 12.71 11.58 -1.65
CA ILE A 147 13.77 12.32 -2.33
C ILE A 147 13.90 13.69 -1.68
N ASP A 148 15.12 14.00 -1.27
CA ASP A 148 15.50 15.33 -0.83
C ASP A 148 15.99 16.11 -2.06
N PHE A 149 15.26 17.15 -2.45
CA PHE A 149 15.73 18.09 -3.46
C PHE A 149 16.72 19.06 -2.79
N GLU A 150 17.97 19.05 -3.22
CA GLU A 150 18.96 20.02 -2.74
C GLU A 150 18.41 21.45 -2.94
N GLY A 151 18.25 22.20 -1.85
CA GLY A 151 17.76 23.59 -1.88
C GLY A 151 16.29 23.81 -1.47
N SER A 152 15.55 22.78 -1.04
CA SER A 152 14.28 22.99 -0.37
C SER A 152 14.53 23.53 1.05
N ASP A 153 14.61 24.85 1.15
CA ASP A 153 14.61 25.58 2.43
C ASP A 153 13.35 25.13 3.21
N GLU A 154 13.53 24.67 4.45
CA GLU A 154 12.43 24.21 5.34
C GLU A 154 11.35 25.28 5.59
N ARG A 155 11.51 26.49 5.06
CA ARG A 155 10.59 27.62 5.16
C ARG A 155 9.41 27.56 4.18
N SER A 156 9.36 26.61 3.26
CA SER A 156 8.27 26.49 2.26
C SER A 156 7.09 25.64 2.71
N LEU A 157 7.06 25.13 3.92
CA LEU A 157 6.01 24.23 4.44
C LEU A 157 4.94 24.94 5.30
N ILE A 158 4.91 26.29 5.29
CA ILE A 158 3.84 27.06 5.95
C ILE A 158 3.05 27.84 4.88
N LEU A 159 2.08 27.19 4.28
CA LEU A 159 0.89 27.80 3.68
C LEU A 159 -0.31 26.92 3.97
#